data_40ec6faaedde0db001051876db76ba09
#
_entry.id   40ec6faaedde0db001051876db76ba09
#
_cell.length_a   1.000
_cell.length_b   1.000
_cell.length_c   1.000
_cell.angle_alpha   90.00
_cell.angle_beta   90.00
_cell.angle_gamma   90.00
#
_symmetry.space_group_name_H-M   'P 1'
#
loop_
_entity.id
_entity.type
_entity.pdbx_description
1 polymer ?
#
loop_
_entity_poly.entity_id
_entity_poly.type
_entity_poly.pdbx_seq_one_letter_code
_entity_poly.pdbx_strand_id
1 'polypeptide(L)'
;FGRFPRLFQGHEEIPGLTFPTTTFSDQMTVYLGKRKVEIMHLGRAHTAGDAVIHVPDQNVMFTGDIVEAHSACYCGDGHFRAWGSTLEAVRNFDLAAIAPGRGDAVVGSVNVNKALDRTKDFVESTYKPVARVAARNGTLREAWDACRAACDPKFMDYAIYEHCLPFNVARAYDEARGIHHPRIWTAAR
;
A
#
# COMPACT_ATOMS: atom_id res chain seq x y z
N PHE A 1 20.41 -5.37 2.16
CA PHE A 1 21.47 -5.73 1.19
C PHE A 1 20.96 -6.76 0.18
N GLY A 2 20.33 -7.87 0.58
CA GLY A 2 19.93 -8.94 -0.33
C GLY A 2 18.80 -8.57 -1.31
N ARG A 3 17.95 -7.57 -1.00
CA ARG A 3 16.81 -7.18 -1.85
C ARG A 3 17.22 -6.24 -2.99
N PHE A 4 18.12 -5.31 -2.72
CA PHE A 4 18.56 -4.28 -3.68
C PHE A 4 20.09 -4.09 -3.62
N PRO A 5 20.88 -5.07 -4.07
CA PRO A 5 22.32 -5.02 -3.88
C PRO A 5 23.00 -3.82 -4.56
N ARG A 6 22.41 -3.31 -5.66
CA ARG A 6 22.96 -2.13 -6.36
C ARG A 6 22.81 -0.82 -5.57
N LEU A 7 21.82 -0.73 -4.67
CA LEU A 7 21.65 0.45 -3.81
C LEU A 7 22.66 0.51 -2.67
N PHE A 8 23.41 -0.57 -2.45
CA PHE A 8 24.36 -0.72 -1.35
C PHE A 8 25.80 -0.84 -1.84
N GLN A 9 26.10 -0.36 -3.05
CA GLN A 9 27.47 -0.11 -3.47
C GLN A 9 28.01 1.04 -2.61
N GLY A 10 29.14 0.85 -1.94
CA GLY A 10 29.63 1.80 -0.91
C GLY A 10 28.95 1.62 0.46
N HIS A 11 28.58 0.41 0.79
CA HIS A 11 27.82 0.06 2.00
C HIS A 11 28.53 0.40 3.32
N GLU A 12 29.83 0.60 3.31
CA GLU A 12 30.61 1.08 4.47
C GLU A 12 30.19 2.49 4.91
N GLU A 13 29.59 3.29 4.04
CA GLU A 13 29.04 4.60 4.34
C GLU A 13 27.62 4.53 4.93
N ILE A 14 26.97 3.36 4.83
CA ILE A 14 25.62 3.14 5.31
C ILE A 14 25.71 2.63 6.75
N PRO A 15 25.13 3.34 7.74
CA PRO A 15 25.09 2.83 9.09
C PRO A 15 24.38 1.48 9.14
N GLY A 16 24.77 0.62 10.07
CA GLY A 16 24.12 -0.67 10.29
C GLY A 16 22.62 -0.52 10.56
N LEU A 17 21.92 -1.63 10.77
CA LEU A 17 20.50 -1.63 11.09
C LEU A 17 20.24 -0.74 12.31
N THR A 18 19.48 0.34 12.09
CA THR A 18 19.11 1.29 13.15
C THR A 18 17.63 1.06 13.49
N PHE A 19 17.37 0.73 14.75
CA PHE A 19 16.02 0.54 15.25
C PHE A 19 15.40 1.89 15.64
N PRO A 20 14.05 2.01 15.55
CA PRO A 20 13.36 3.21 16.04
C PRO A 20 13.54 3.36 17.54
N THR A 21 13.69 4.59 17.99
CA THR A 21 13.81 4.93 19.44
C THR A 21 12.43 5.09 20.10
N THR A 22 11.38 5.24 19.30
CA THR A 22 10.00 5.35 19.75
C THR A 22 9.14 4.41 18.94
N THR A 23 8.30 3.62 19.60
CA THR A 23 7.35 2.71 18.98
C THR A 23 5.97 2.90 19.59
N PHE A 24 4.91 2.56 18.85
CA PHE A 24 3.53 2.54 19.34
C PHE A 24 2.79 1.35 18.72
N SER A 25 1.70 0.92 19.35
CA SER A 25 0.88 -0.19 18.83
C SER A 25 -0.26 0.31 17.95
N ASP A 26 -1.06 1.22 18.48
CA ASP A 26 -2.29 1.66 17.81
C ASP A 26 -2.26 3.16 17.49
N GLN A 27 -1.92 3.99 18.45
CA GLN A 27 -1.92 5.44 18.31
C GLN A 27 -0.85 6.11 19.18
N MET A 28 -0.31 7.20 18.66
CA MET A 28 0.55 8.13 19.40
C MET A 28 0.10 9.58 19.09
N THR A 29 0.09 10.42 20.10
CA THR A 29 -0.18 11.86 19.94
C THR A 29 1.10 12.65 20.11
N VAL A 30 1.34 13.58 19.17
CA VAL A 30 2.43 14.54 19.22
C VAL A 30 1.86 15.95 19.21
N TYR A 31 2.41 16.84 20.03
CA TYR A 31 2.04 18.26 20.05
C TYR A 31 3.12 19.09 19.39
N LEU A 32 2.78 19.75 18.28
CA LEU A 32 3.63 20.72 17.58
C LEU A 32 3.20 22.14 18.01
N GLY A 33 3.74 22.61 19.10
CA GLY A 33 3.24 23.77 19.78
C GLY A 33 1.81 23.54 20.32
N LYS A 34 0.83 24.27 19.82
CA LYS A 34 -0.59 24.08 20.20
C LYS A 34 -1.35 23.09 19.31
N ARG A 35 -0.74 22.64 18.21
CA ARG A 35 -1.37 21.75 17.26
C ARG A 35 -1.23 20.30 17.71
N LYS A 36 -2.34 19.60 17.84
CA LYS A 36 -2.39 18.16 18.06
C LYS A 36 -2.17 17.43 16.72
N VAL A 37 -1.32 16.42 16.72
CA VAL A 37 -1.08 15.51 15.59
C VAL A 37 -1.23 14.09 16.10
N GLU A 38 -2.02 13.29 15.41
CA GLU A 38 -2.29 11.89 15.75
C GLU A 38 -1.62 10.99 14.74
N ILE A 39 -0.77 10.09 15.19
CA ILE A 39 -0.14 9.04 14.38
C ILE A 39 -0.82 7.74 14.73
N MET A 40 -1.44 7.07 13.74
CA MET A 40 -2.30 5.92 14.00
C MET A 40 -2.00 4.77 13.03
N HIS A 41 -2.05 3.55 13.56
CA HIS A 41 -2.12 2.33 12.77
C HIS A 41 -3.59 1.94 12.59
N LEU A 42 -4.14 2.15 11.40
CA LEU A 42 -5.56 1.87 11.10
C LEU A 42 -5.79 0.45 10.56
N GLY A 43 -4.73 -0.29 10.35
CA GLY A 43 -4.77 -1.65 9.82
C GLY A 43 -3.67 -1.90 8.79
N ARG A 44 -3.58 -3.14 8.34
CA ARG A 44 -2.61 -3.55 7.31
C ARG A 44 -3.11 -3.19 5.92
N ALA A 45 -2.22 -2.68 5.06
CA ALA A 45 -2.53 -2.33 3.69
C ALA A 45 -1.31 -2.55 2.79
N HIS A 46 -0.53 -1.48 2.51
CA HIS A 46 0.70 -1.54 1.72
C HIS A 46 1.79 -2.36 2.44
N THR A 47 1.82 -2.28 3.76
CA THR A 47 2.68 -3.09 4.65
C THR A 47 1.90 -3.57 5.87
N ALA A 48 2.56 -4.33 6.74
CA ALA A 48 1.98 -4.74 8.03
C ALA A 48 1.98 -3.62 9.08
N GLY A 49 2.82 -2.60 8.90
CA GLY A 49 3.04 -1.53 9.88
C GLY A 49 2.68 -0.14 9.36
N ASP A 50 1.79 -0.05 8.38
CA ASP A 50 1.37 1.25 7.85
C ASP A 50 0.81 2.14 8.95
N ALA A 51 1.17 3.42 8.89
CA ALA A 51 0.66 4.43 9.79
C ALA A 51 0.18 5.66 9.01
N VAL A 52 -0.86 6.30 9.51
CA VAL A 52 -1.35 7.58 9.01
C VAL A 52 -1.03 8.69 10.01
N ILE A 53 -0.94 9.91 9.52
CA ILE A 53 -0.80 11.10 10.34
C ILE A 53 -2.03 11.98 10.13
N HIS A 54 -2.82 12.15 11.18
CA HIS A 54 -4.02 12.98 11.16
C HIS A 54 -3.78 14.31 11.90
N VAL A 55 -4.25 15.39 11.30
CA VAL A 55 -4.21 16.73 11.86
C VAL A 55 -5.65 17.18 12.11
N PRO A 56 -6.22 16.93 13.32
CA PRO A 56 -7.65 17.05 13.57
C PRO A 56 -8.21 18.46 13.38
N ASP A 57 -7.46 19.51 13.76
CA ASP A 57 -7.88 20.91 13.62
C ASP A 57 -8.03 21.38 12.17
N GLN A 58 -7.44 20.67 11.23
CA GLN A 58 -7.53 20.92 9.78
C GLN A 58 -8.34 19.84 9.05
N ASN A 59 -8.69 18.77 9.73
CA ASN A 59 -9.32 17.57 9.17
C ASN A 59 -8.56 17.03 7.94
N VAL A 60 -7.23 16.96 8.04
CA VAL A 60 -6.32 16.50 6.98
C VAL A 60 -5.58 15.26 7.45
N MET A 61 -5.39 14.30 6.54
CA MET A 61 -4.62 13.10 6.83
C MET A 61 -3.53 12.85 5.80
N PHE A 62 -2.33 12.53 6.27
CA PHE A 62 -1.26 11.98 5.45
C PHE A 62 -1.39 10.46 5.52
N THR A 63 -1.77 9.86 4.39
CA THR A 63 -2.12 8.43 4.36
C THR A 63 -0.96 7.53 3.99
N GLY A 64 0.15 8.11 3.55
CA GLY A 64 1.22 7.30 2.97
C GLY A 64 0.67 6.39 1.86
N ASP A 65 1.34 5.29 1.62
CA ASP A 65 1.03 4.35 0.54
C ASP A 65 -0.24 3.50 0.79
N ILE A 66 -1.01 3.77 1.88
CA ILE A 66 -2.36 3.22 2.06
C ILE A 66 -3.28 3.72 0.94
N VAL A 67 -3.11 4.99 0.52
CA VAL A 67 -3.86 5.62 -0.58
C VAL A 67 -2.89 6.15 -1.63
N GLU A 68 -3.15 5.83 -2.88
CA GLU A 68 -2.39 6.30 -4.04
C GLU A 68 -3.32 7.08 -4.98
N ALA A 69 -2.88 8.25 -5.46
CA ALA A 69 -3.64 9.08 -6.39
C ALA A 69 -2.98 9.07 -7.77
N HIS A 70 -3.69 8.53 -8.78
CA HIS A 70 -3.22 8.39 -10.16
C HIS A 70 -1.87 7.65 -10.31
N SER A 71 -1.57 6.78 -9.37
CA SER A 71 -0.39 5.93 -9.35
C SER A 71 -0.79 4.51 -8.99
N ALA A 72 -0.09 3.54 -9.54
CA ALA A 72 -0.30 2.14 -9.18
C ALA A 72 0.29 1.86 -7.79
N CYS A 73 -0.48 1.19 -6.93
CA CYS A 73 0.05 0.75 -5.66
C CYS A 73 1.12 -0.31 -5.86
N TYR A 74 2.26 -0.19 -5.19
CA TYR A 74 3.17 -1.30 -5.03
C TYR A 74 2.64 -2.22 -3.93
N CYS A 75 2.23 -3.42 -4.29
CA CYS A 75 1.63 -4.37 -3.35
C CYS A 75 2.56 -5.55 -3.01
N GLY A 76 3.85 -5.47 -3.36
CA GLY A 76 4.79 -6.58 -3.15
C GLY A 76 4.98 -6.98 -1.69
N ASP A 77 4.76 -6.07 -0.77
CA ASP A 77 4.75 -6.30 0.68
C ASP A 77 3.34 -6.18 1.27
N GLY A 78 2.32 -6.05 0.41
CA GLY A 78 0.95 -5.73 0.76
C GLY A 78 0.15 -6.86 1.42
N HIS A 79 -0.97 -6.45 1.99
CA HIS A 79 -1.96 -7.31 2.63
C HIS A 79 -3.33 -7.08 1.97
N PHE A 80 -3.53 -7.68 0.80
CA PHE A 80 -4.71 -7.45 -0.04
C PHE A 80 -6.04 -7.65 0.67
N ARG A 81 -6.13 -8.71 1.49
CA ARG A 81 -7.38 -9.06 2.20
C ARG A 81 -7.75 -8.06 3.29
N ALA A 82 -6.76 -7.38 3.87
CA ALA A 82 -6.97 -6.39 4.93
C ALA A 82 -7.10 -4.96 4.38
N TRP A 83 -6.53 -4.68 3.21
CA TRP A 83 -6.43 -3.31 2.68
C TRP A 83 -7.77 -2.61 2.56
N GLY A 84 -8.79 -3.31 2.09
CA GLY A 84 -10.15 -2.75 1.98
C GLY A 84 -10.71 -2.24 3.30
N SER A 85 -10.54 -2.99 4.39
CA SER A 85 -10.98 -2.56 5.73
C SER A 85 -10.19 -1.37 6.26
N THR A 86 -8.89 -1.30 5.95
CA THR A 86 -8.05 -0.15 6.30
C THR A 86 -8.49 1.12 5.55
N LEU A 87 -8.86 1.02 4.27
CA LEU A 87 -9.42 2.14 3.51
C LEU A 87 -10.76 2.62 4.10
N GLU A 88 -11.62 1.71 4.55
CA GLU A 88 -12.87 2.09 5.22
C GLU A 88 -12.60 2.75 6.59
N ALA A 89 -11.56 2.32 7.32
CA ALA A 89 -11.14 3.00 8.55
C ALA A 89 -10.69 4.45 8.27
N VAL A 90 -9.96 4.71 7.18
CA VAL A 90 -9.62 6.07 6.73
C VAL A 90 -10.88 6.86 6.38
N ARG A 91 -11.85 6.25 5.67
CA ARG A 91 -13.11 6.88 5.26
C ARG A 91 -13.92 7.41 6.44
N ASN A 92 -13.90 6.70 7.57
CA ASN A 92 -14.66 7.07 8.78
C ASN A 92 -14.25 8.41 9.41
N PHE A 93 -13.12 9.01 8.99
CA PHE A 93 -12.70 10.34 9.44
C PHE A 93 -13.41 11.48 8.70
N ASP A 94 -14.10 11.20 7.59
CA ASP A 94 -14.77 12.22 6.75
C ASP A 94 -13.87 13.42 6.41
N LEU A 95 -12.70 13.13 5.90
CA LEU A 95 -11.58 14.06 5.75
C LEU A 95 -11.86 15.17 4.73
N ALA A 96 -11.43 16.40 5.05
CA ALA A 96 -11.43 17.53 4.13
C ALA A 96 -10.35 17.39 3.03
N ALA A 97 -9.21 16.80 3.36
CA ALA A 97 -8.15 16.53 2.40
C ALA A 97 -7.26 15.36 2.85
N ILE A 98 -6.57 14.74 1.88
CA ILE A 98 -5.51 13.78 2.13
C ILE A 98 -4.24 14.12 1.35
N ALA A 99 -3.09 13.77 1.93
CA ALA A 99 -1.82 13.67 1.22
C ALA A 99 -1.53 12.17 1.03
N PRO A 100 -1.71 11.62 -0.20
CA PRO A 100 -1.43 10.22 -0.49
C PRO A 100 0.07 9.95 -0.54
N GLY A 101 0.44 8.66 -0.60
CA GLY A 101 1.85 8.26 -0.72
C GLY A 101 2.46 8.67 -2.06
N ARG A 102 1.66 8.66 -3.11
CA ARG A 102 2.02 9.12 -4.46
C ARG A 102 0.88 9.89 -5.08
N GLY A 103 1.23 10.81 -5.99
CA GLY A 103 0.30 11.73 -6.63
C GLY A 103 0.09 13.00 -5.84
N ASP A 104 -0.78 13.86 -6.35
CA ASP A 104 -1.07 15.16 -5.75
C ASP A 104 -1.96 15.02 -4.50
N ALA A 105 -1.90 16.04 -3.64
CA ALA A 105 -2.84 16.15 -2.54
C ALA A 105 -4.29 16.23 -3.06
N VAL A 106 -5.18 15.49 -2.41
CA VAL A 106 -6.60 15.40 -2.79
C VAL A 106 -7.41 16.24 -1.83
N VAL A 107 -8.11 17.26 -2.37
CA VAL A 107 -8.89 18.22 -1.58
C VAL A 107 -10.38 18.05 -1.85
N GLY A 108 -11.17 18.14 -0.78
CA GLY A 108 -12.62 17.98 -0.76
C GLY A 108 -13.05 16.54 -0.48
N SER A 109 -13.98 16.34 0.46
CA SER A 109 -14.41 15.02 0.93
C SER A 109 -14.91 14.10 -0.19
N VAL A 110 -15.60 14.66 -1.20
CA VAL A 110 -16.02 13.89 -2.39
C VAL A 110 -14.83 13.34 -3.16
N ASN A 111 -13.78 14.13 -3.36
CA ASN A 111 -12.58 13.70 -4.07
C ASN A 111 -11.74 12.72 -3.24
N VAL A 112 -11.67 12.94 -1.93
CA VAL A 112 -11.04 12.00 -0.98
C VAL A 112 -11.71 10.63 -1.10
N ASN A 113 -13.04 10.57 -1.04
CA ASN A 113 -13.78 9.33 -1.19
C ASN A 113 -13.54 8.65 -2.54
N LYS A 114 -13.46 9.42 -3.64
CA LYS A 114 -13.09 8.89 -4.96
C LYS A 114 -11.69 8.30 -4.98
N ALA A 115 -10.71 8.93 -4.30
CA ALA A 115 -9.34 8.41 -4.23
C ALA A 115 -9.30 7.09 -3.45
N LEU A 116 -10.04 6.98 -2.34
CA LEU A 116 -10.20 5.74 -1.59
C LEU A 116 -10.82 4.63 -2.46
N ASP A 117 -11.90 4.95 -3.19
CA ASP A 117 -12.58 4.01 -4.08
C ASP A 117 -11.67 3.53 -5.22
N ARG A 118 -10.88 4.43 -5.80
CA ARG A 118 -9.92 4.09 -6.88
C ARG A 118 -8.79 3.21 -6.37
N THR A 119 -8.24 3.50 -5.19
CA THR A 119 -7.23 2.63 -4.55
C THR A 119 -7.81 1.26 -4.27
N LYS A 120 -9.03 1.19 -3.72
CA LYS A 120 -9.75 -0.06 -3.47
C LYS A 120 -9.99 -0.85 -4.77
N ASP A 121 -10.46 -0.18 -5.83
CA ASP A 121 -10.67 -0.82 -7.15
C ASP A 121 -9.36 -1.39 -7.70
N PHE A 122 -8.24 -0.67 -7.58
CA PHE A 122 -6.94 -1.17 -8.00
C PHE A 122 -6.53 -2.44 -7.24
N VAL A 123 -6.59 -2.40 -5.91
CA VAL A 123 -6.23 -3.52 -5.03
C VAL A 123 -7.12 -4.74 -5.30
N GLU A 124 -8.42 -4.53 -5.42
CA GLU A 124 -9.39 -5.60 -5.70
C GLU A 124 -9.27 -6.15 -7.12
N SER A 125 -9.05 -5.31 -8.12
CA SER A 125 -8.84 -5.73 -9.51
C SER A 125 -7.56 -6.52 -9.68
N THR A 126 -6.55 -6.26 -8.85
CA THR A 126 -5.34 -7.07 -8.78
C THR A 126 -5.60 -8.41 -8.08
N TYR A 127 -6.20 -8.38 -6.89
CA TYR A 127 -6.30 -9.57 -6.03
C TYR A 127 -7.36 -10.59 -6.50
N LYS A 128 -8.58 -10.13 -6.80
CA LYS A 128 -9.72 -11.03 -7.06
C LYS A 128 -9.49 -12.01 -8.23
N PRO A 129 -8.99 -11.59 -9.41
CA PRO A 129 -8.71 -12.52 -10.50
C PRO A 129 -7.59 -13.51 -10.15
N VAL A 130 -6.54 -13.04 -9.49
CA VAL A 130 -5.42 -13.88 -9.03
C VAL A 130 -5.89 -14.92 -8.02
N ALA A 131 -6.71 -14.53 -7.06
CA ALA A 131 -7.26 -15.44 -6.05
C ALA A 131 -8.15 -16.53 -6.67
N ARG A 132 -8.94 -16.20 -7.71
CA ARG A 132 -9.71 -17.21 -8.45
C ARG A 132 -8.83 -18.24 -9.16
N VAL A 133 -7.71 -17.81 -9.73
CA VAL A 133 -6.74 -18.72 -10.34
C VAL A 133 -6.07 -19.61 -9.29
N ALA A 134 -5.64 -19.02 -8.18
CA ALA A 134 -5.00 -19.76 -7.08
C ALA A 134 -5.97 -20.80 -6.46
N ALA A 135 -7.26 -20.47 -6.32
CA ALA A 135 -8.27 -21.37 -5.77
C ALA A 135 -8.48 -22.65 -6.59
N ARG A 136 -8.23 -22.61 -7.90
CA ARG A 136 -8.28 -23.79 -8.79
C ARG A 136 -6.91 -24.43 -9.01
N ASN A 137 -5.89 -24.08 -8.21
CA ASN A 137 -4.51 -24.51 -8.36
C ASN A 137 -3.88 -24.14 -9.72
N GLY A 138 -4.37 -23.07 -10.36
CA GLY A 138 -3.80 -22.54 -11.59
C GLY A 138 -2.40 -21.96 -11.35
N THR A 139 -1.64 -21.78 -12.43
CA THR A 139 -0.26 -21.30 -12.40
C THR A 139 -0.15 -19.80 -12.14
N LEU A 140 1.05 -19.35 -11.73
CA LEU A 140 1.35 -17.92 -11.62
C LEU A 140 1.21 -17.19 -12.96
N ARG A 141 1.51 -17.87 -14.09
CA ARG A 141 1.32 -17.32 -15.43
C ARG A 141 -0.17 -17.04 -15.73
N GLU A 142 -1.05 -18.01 -15.45
CA GLU A 142 -2.50 -17.78 -15.59
C GLU A 142 -3.00 -16.66 -14.67
N ALA A 143 -2.44 -16.55 -13.44
CA ALA A 143 -2.75 -15.47 -12.51
C ALA A 143 -2.31 -14.10 -13.07
N TRP A 144 -1.13 -14.04 -13.69
CA TRP A 144 -0.65 -12.85 -14.38
C TRP A 144 -1.57 -12.43 -15.52
N ASP A 145 -1.93 -13.36 -16.40
CA ASP A 145 -2.78 -13.07 -17.55
C ASP A 145 -4.19 -12.62 -17.09
N ALA A 146 -4.74 -13.25 -16.04
CA ALA A 146 -6.01 -12.88 -15.46
C ALA A 146 -5.99 -11.49 -14.77
N CYS A 147 -4.89 -11.16 -14.09
CA CYS A 147 -4.70 -9.84 -13.49
C CYS A 147 -4.62 -8.76 -14.56
N ARG A 148 -3.80 -8.96 -15.60
CA ARG A 148 -3.68 -8.01 -16.71
C ARG A 148 -5.01 -7.75 -17.39
N ALA A 149 -5.76 -8.80 -17.69
CA ALA A 149 -7.09 -8.65 -18.30
C ALA A 149 -8.05 -7.79 -17.46
N ALA A 150 -7.92 -7.82 -16.13
CA ALA A 150 -8.75 -7.02 -15.22
C ALA A 150 -8.22 -5.60 -15.00
N CYS A 151 -6.91 -5.43 -14.96
CA CYS A 151 -6.26 -4.17 -14.56
C CYS A 151 -5.90 -3.28 -15.75
N ASP A 152 -5.41 -3.83 -16.87
CA ASP A 152 -4.94 -3.06 -18.03
C ASP A 152 -6.00 -2.06 -18.53
N PRO A 153 -7.29 -2.43 -18.70
CA PRO A 153 -8.32 -1.49 -19.18
C PRO A 153 -8.59 -0.29 -18.27
N LYS A 154 -8.15 -0.37 -17.01
CA LYS A 154 -8.47 0.62 -15.97
C LYS A 154 -7.27 1.45 -15.52
N PHE A 155 -6.07 0.86 -15.56
CA PHE A 155 -4.92 1.38 -14.83
C PHE A 155 -3.61 1.38 -15.62
N MET A 156 -3.61 0.99 -16.89
CA MET A 156 -2.37 0.90 -17.69
C MET A 156 -1.68 2.27 -17.85
N ASP A 157 -2.42 3.37 -17.72
CA ASP A 157 -1.93 4.74 -17.76
C ASP A 157 -1.45 5.27 -16.40
N TYR A 158 -1.61 4.49 -15.32
CA TYR A 158 -1.14 4.89 -14.00
C TYR A 158 0.37 4.88 -13.92
N ALA A 159 0.93 5.92 -13.26
CA ALA A 159 2.35 5.96 -12.99
C ALA A 159 2.83 4.67 -12.34
N ILE A 160 3.99 4.17 -12.76
CA ILE A 160 4.67 2.94 -12.29
C ILE A 160 3.85 1.64 -12.40
N TYR A 161 2.74 1.62 -13.14
CA TYR A 161 1.88 0.43 -13.28
C TYR A 161 2.65 -0.82 -13.70
N GLU A 162 3.37 -0.75 -14.83
CA GLU A 162 4.13 -1.89 -15.36
C GLU A 162 5.24 -2.35 -14.40
N HIS A 163 5.85 -1.40 -13.67
CA HIS A 163 6.88 -1.70 -12.70
C HIS A 163 6.31 -2.49 -11.49
N CYS A 164 5.15 -2.10 -11.00
CA CYS A 164 4.56 -2.69 -9.80
C CYS A 164 3.90 -4.04 -10.07
N LEU A 165 3.31 -4.22 -11.24
CA LEU A 165 2.41 -5.34 -11.52
C LEU A 165 3.01 -6.73 -11.29
N PRO A 166 4.27 -7.05 -11.67
CA PRO A 166 4.86 -8.37 -11.42
C PRO A 166 4.92 -8.71 -9.93
N PHE A 167 5.32 -7.74 -9.10
CA PHE A 167 5.38 -7.91 -7.65
C PHE A 167 3.99 -8.07 -7.05
N ASN A 168 3.04 -7.28 -7.54
CA ASN A 168 1.66 -7.30 -7.09
C ASN A 168 1.00 -8.66 -7.35
N VAL A 169 1.14 -9.19 -8.55
CA VAL A 169 0.60 -10.50 -8.92
C VAL A 169 1.23 -11.63 -8.11
N ALA A 170 2.55 -11.61 -7.96
CA ALA A 170 3.25 -12.62 -7.18
C ALA A 170 2.81 -12.60 -5.71
N ARG A 171 2.68 -11.40 -5.11
CA ARG A 171 2.21 -11.25 -3.73
C ARG A 171 0.75 -11.66 -3.56
N ALA A 172 -0.13 -11.25 -4.48
CA ALA A 172 -1.54 -11.63 -4.48
C ALA A 172 -1.71 -13.15 -4.58
N TYR A 173 -0.92 -13.80 -5.43
CA TYR A 173 -0.92 -15.25 -5.59
C TYR A 173 -0.44 -15.97 -4.32
N ASP A 174 0.64 -15.48 -3.70
CA ASP A 174 1.14 -15.99 -2.42
C ASP A 174 0.08 -15.89 -1.32
N GLU A 175 -0.54 -14.71 -1.17
CA GLU A 175 -1.57 -14.49 -0.14
C GLU A 175 -2.82 -15.35 -0.37
N ALA A 176 -3.24 -15.50 -1.62
CA ALA A 176 -4.37 -16.36 -1.97
C ALA A 176 -4.11 -17.85 -1.67
N ARG A 177 -2.84 -18.27 -1.66
CA ARG A 177 -2.41 -19.63 -1.26
C ARG A 177 -2.07 -19.77 0.24
N GLY A 178 -2.43 -18.78 1.06
CA GLY A 178 -2.24 -18.84 2.51
C GLY A 178 -0.86 -18.40 3.01
N ILE A 179 -0.04 -17.80 2.16
CA ILE A 179 1.23 -17.19 2.58
C ILE A 179 0.94 -15.77 3.07
N HIS A 180 0.68 -15.64 4.37
CA HIS A 180 0.20 -14.39 4.96
C HIS A 180 1.28 -13.31 5.10
N HIS A 181 2.55 -13.71 5.20
CA HIS A 181 3.68 -12.77 5.31
C HIS A 181 4.34 -12.61 3.95
N PRO A 182 4.59 -11.36 3.51
CA PRO A 182 5.34 -11.10 2.28
C PRO A 182 6.70 -11.79 2.31
N ARG A 183 7.07 -12.39 1.19
CA ARG A 183 8.37 -13.02 1.05
C ARG A 183 9.40 -12.00 0.59
N ILE A 184 10.61 -12.07 1.14
CA ILE A 184 11.71 -11.20 0.72
C ILE A 184 12.12 -11.55 -0.71
N TRP A 185 12.17 -10.56 -1.58
CA TRP A 185 12.69 -10.68 -2.93
C TRP A 185 14.22 -10.74 -2.88
N THR A 186 14.80 -11.73 -3.53
CA THR A 186 16.25 -11.90 -3.68
C THR A 186 16.61 -12.01 -5.15
N ALA A 187 17.89 -11.88 -5.49
CA ALA A 187 18.37 -12.04 -6.87
C ALA A 187 18.12 -13.45 -7.46
N ALA A 188 17.85 -14.45 -6.62
CA ALA A 188 17.53 -15.82 -7.02
C ALA A 188 16.02 -16.05 -7.28
N ARG A 189 15.21 -15.03 -7.16
CA ARG A 189 13.76 -14.99 -7.41
C ARG A 189 13.45 -13.95 -8.49
#